data_853b98c4f30acc67cf9d600cef79cc6c
#
_entry.id   853b98c4f30acc67cf9d600cef79cc6c
#
_cell.length_a   1.000
_cell.length_b   1.000
_cell.length_c   1.000
_cell.angle_alpha   90.00
_cell.angle_beta   90.00
_cell.angle_gamma   90.00
#
_symmetry.space_group_name_H-M   'P 1'
#
loop_
_entity.id
_entity.type
_entity.pdbx_description
1 polymer ?
#
loop_
_entity_poly.entity_id
_entity_poly.type
_entity_poly.pdbx_seq_one_letter_code
_entity_poly.pdbx_strand_id
1 'polypeptide(L)'
;MPRICTPDFSDVGNDQGWAYRVWASADVFGQQVPLRVTRWRLDAGSQADDIPLCGSEAMAYVIAGAGTAVAAPPVAGERFALAHESVLWLAGCPSLTLRAGSESLDVLVAESAAGKAVPAPLCKVLTAGELPHLVSTRDTRDRLDLVTDDVPVGATLIRADRIIYHPGDTAAAHYHTDCHHVFCVLAGSGLLYSGDAAHRLNAGDSALVGPGEVHWFENDRAEEFSFVEFWAPPPASTVWTVTGDRCTWAPAS
;
A
#
# COMPACT_ATOMS: atom_id res chain seq x y z
N MET A 1 -3.04 4.64 20.60
CA MET A 1 -1.90 3.71 20.52
C MET A 1 -1.99 2.93 19.23
N PRO A 2 -0.93 2.90 18.41
CA PRO A 2 -0.93 2.16 17.17
C PRO A 2 -1.18 0.68 17.43
N ARG A 3 -1.87 0.02 16.52
CA ARG A 3 -2.04 -1.42 16.53
C ARG A 3 -1.05 -2.02 15.56
N ILE A 4 -0.20 -2.92 16.04
CA ILE A 4 0.85 -3.58 15.26
C ILE A 4 0.51 -5.06 15.18
N CYS A 5 0.58 -5.60 13.98
CA CYS A 5 0.33 -7.01 13.71
C CYS A 5 1.43 -7.56 12.81
N THR A 6 1.80 -8.82 13.03
CA THR A 6 2.69 -9.60 12.17
C THR A 6 1.87 -10.76 11.59
N PRO A 7 1.13 -10.53 10.49
CA PRO A 7 0.29 -11.59 9.92
C PRO A 7 1.15 -12.70 9.31
N ASP A 8 0.85 -13.95 9.62
CA ASP A 8 1.45 -15.09 8.95
C ASP A 8 0.89 -15.28 7.53
N PHE A 9 1.71 -15.80 6.61
CA PHE A 9 1.17 -16.30 5.35
C PHE A 9 0.30 -17.51 5.65
N SER A 10 -0.97 -17.41 5.30
CA SER A 10 -1.84 -18.58 5.28
C SER A 10 -1.34 -19.49 4.17
N ASP A 11 -1.12 -20.77 4.46
CA ASP A 11 -0.72 -21.79 3.47
C ASP A 11 -1.87 -22.17 2.51
N VAL A 12 -2.76 -21.24 2.24
CA VAL A 12 -3.88 -21.44 1.31
C VAL A 12 -3.35 -21.31 -0.10
N GLY A 13 -3.41 -22.40 -0.86
CA GLY A 13 -3.02 -22.43 -2.28
C GLY A 13 -1.62 -22.98 -2.59
N ASN A 14 -0.85 -23.46 -1.60
CA ASN A 14 0.51 -23.99 -1.82
C ASN A 14 0.60 -25.05 -2.91
N ASP A 15 -0.40 -25.93 -3.05
CA ASP A 15 -0.45 -26.95 -4.09
C ASP A 15 -0.67 -26.38 -5.51
N GLN A 16 -1.05 -25.10 -5.60
CA GLN A 16 -1.30 -24.39 -6.87
C GLN A 16 -0.17 -23.40 -7.22
N GLY A 17 0.88 -23.32 -6.40
CA GLY A 17 2.01 -22.43 -6.61
C GLY A 17 1.72 -20.95 -6.27
N TRP A 18 0.76 -20.69 -5.37
CA TRP A 18 0.51 -19.36 -4.84
C TRP A 18 0.13 -19.40 -3.35
N ALA A 19 0.43 -18.32 -2.67
CA ALA A 19 0.03 -18.10 -1.29
C ALA A 19 -0.43 -16.65 -1.10
N TYR A 20 -1.33 -16.42 -0.15
CA TYR A 20 -1.70 -15.05 0.23
C TYR A 20 -1.80 -14.89 1.74
N ARG A 21 -1.76 -13.65 2.20
CA ARG A 21 -2.10 -13.26 3.56
C ARG A 21 -2.93 -11.98 3.58
N VAL A 22 -3.82 -11.85 4.53
CA VAL A 22 -4.44 -10.57 4.86
C VAL A 22 -3.44 -9.77 5.69
N TRP A 23 -2.95 -8.68 5.15
CA TRP A 23 -1.94 -7.86 5.79
C TRP A 23 -2.55 -6.76 6.67
N ALA A 24 -3.66 -6.19 6.22
CA ALA A 24 -4.41 -5.21 6.98
C ALA A 24 -5.92 -5.37 6.72
N SER A 25 -6.73 -5.36 7.77
CA SER A 25 -8.19 -5.36 7.71
C SER A 25 -8.77 -5.04 9.08
N ALA A 26 -10.10 -4.90 9.15
CA ALA A 26 -10.80 -4.76 10.41
C ALA A 26 -10.52 -5.94 11.37
N ASP A 27 -10.47 -7.17 10.85
CA ASP A 27 -10.20 -8.37 11.65
C ASP A 27 -8.76 -8.40 12.17
N VAL A 28 -7.78 -8.05 11.33
CA VAL A 28 -6.35 -7.99 11.70
C VAL A 28 -6.13 -7.01 12.84
N PHE A 29 -6.75 -5.85 12.78
CA PHE A 29 -6.57 -4.81 13.79
C PHE A 29 -7.58 -4.86 14.94
N GLY A 30 -8.63 -5.68 14.83
CA GLY A 30 -9.70 -5.77 15.83
C GLY A 30 -10.51 -4.48 15.97
N GLN A 31 -10.57 -3.67 14.91
CA GLN A 31 -11.39 -2.45 14.84
C GLN A 31 -11.75 -2.12 13.41
N GLN A 32 -12.80 -1.33 13.19
CA GLN A 32 -13.25 -0.96 11.86
C GLN A 32 -12.19 -0.11 11.14
N VAL A 33 -11.79 -0.58 9.96
CA VAL A 33 -10.91 0.11 9.03
C VAL A 33 -11.54 0.01 7.65
N PRO A 34 -11.75 1.11 6.92
CA PRO A 34 -12.39 1.09 5.60
C PRO A 34 -11.44 0.61 4.49
N LEU A 35 -10.48 -0.22 4.83
CA LEU A 35 -9.44 -0.74 3.95
C LEU A 35 -9.18 -2.22 4.25
N ARG A 36 -8.96 -3.00 3.20
CA ARG A 36 -8.39 -4.33 3.27
C ARG A 36 -7.16 -4.39 2.38
N VAL A 37 -6.05 -4.89 2.91
CA VAL A 37 -4.81 -5.11 2.17
C VAL A 37 -4.46 -6.59 2.24
N THR A 38 -4.23 -7.19 1.08
CA THR A 38 -3.75 -8.58 0.95
C THR A 38 -2.43 -8.59 0.19
N ARG A 39 -1.54 -9.50 0.54
CA ARG A 39 -0.30 -9.76 -0.19
C ARG A 39 -0.37 -11.14 -0.82
N TRP A 40 -0.10 -11.22 -2.10
CA TRP A 40 -0.14 -12.41 -2.93
C TRP A 40 1.26 -12.72 -3.43
N ARG A 41 1.67 -13.96 -3.26
CA ARG A 41 2.92 -14.50 -3.82
C ARG A 41 2.59 -15.64 -4.74
N LEU A 42 3.08 -15.55 -5.97
CA LEU A 42 2.90 -16.57 -7.00
C LEU A 42 4.29 -17.06 -7.42
N ASP A 43 4.45 -18.37 -7.49
CA ASP A 43 5.62 -19.00 -8.08
C ASP A 43 5.68 -18.73 -9.59
N ALA A 44 6.85 -18.84 -10.20
CA ALA A 44 7.03 -18.68 -11.63
C ALA A 44 6.03 -19.53 -12.44
N GLY A 45 5.31 -18.91 -13.36
CA GLY A 45 4.30 -19.54 -14.20
C GLY A 45 2.97 -19.87 -13.53
N SER A 46 2.83 -19.67 -12.22
CA SER A 46 1.60 -19.95 -11.48
C SER A 46 0.54 -18.86 -11.69
N GLN A 47 -0.71 -19.18 -11.36
CA GLN A 47 -1.86 -18.29 -11.53
C GLN A 47 -2.78 -18.41 -10.32
N ALA A 48 -3.27 -17.28 -9.85
CA ALA A 48 -4.35 -17.16 -8.87
C ALA A 48 -5.57 -16.58 -9.57
N ASP A 49 -6.60 -17.42 -9.73
CA ASP A 49 -7.83 -17.05 -10.42
C ASP A 49 -8.86 -16.42 -9.49
N ASP A 50 -9.67 -15.52 -10.06
CA ASP A 50 -10.87 -14.98 -9.43
C ASP A 50 -10.66 -14.46 -8.00
N ILE A 51 -9.53 -13.78 -7.75
CA ILE A 51 -9.28 -13.10 -6.47
C ILE A 51 -10.44 -12.12 -6.23
N PRO A 52 -11.29 -12.36 -5.23
CA PRO A 52 -12.46 -11.52 -5.04
C PRO A 52 -12.07 -10.13 -4.56
N LEU A 53 -12.65 -9.10 -5.16
CA LEU A 53 -12.53 -7.71 -4.73
C LEU A 53 -13.83 -7.31 -4.02
N CYS A 54 -13.68 -6.84 -2.78
CA CYS A 54 -14.83 -6.55 -1.90
C CYS A 54 -15.29 -5.09 -1.98
N GLY A 55 -14.49 -4.23 -2.62
CA GLY A 55 -14.72 -2.80 -2.68
C GLY A 55 -15.08 -2.29 -4.07
N SER A 56 -15.43 -1.01 -4.14
CA SER A 56 -15.66 -0.31 -5.40
C SER A 56 -14.36 0.16 -6.06
N GLU A 57 -13.31 0.33 -5.28
CA GLU A 57 -11.96 0.69 -5.73
C GLU A 57 -10.93 -0.28 -5.16
N ALA A 58 -9.99 -0.67 -5.99
CA ALA A 58 -8.84 -1.47 -5.60
C ALA A 58 -7.58 -1.01 -6.35
N MET A 59 -6.43 -1.29 -5.77
CA MET A 59 -5.15 -1.16 -6.45
C MET A 59 -4.31 -2.42 -6.21
N ALA A 60 -3.57 -2.83 -7.23
CA ALA A 60 -2.55 -3.86 -7.12
C ALA A 60 -1.18 -3.22 -7.37
N TYR A 61 -0.28 -3.30 -6.38
CA TYR A 61 1.10 -2.81 -6.46
C TYR A 61 2.06 -3.98 -6.52
N VAL A 62 2.92 -4.00 -7.51
CA VAL A 62 3.92 -5.07 -7.70
C VAL A 62 5.15 -4.79 -6.85
N ILE A 63 5.33 -5.56 -5.79
CA ILE A 63 6.48 -5.49 -4.88
C ILE A 63 7.74 -6.07 -5.54
N ALA A 64 7.58 -7.20 -6.27
CA ALA A 64 8.69 -7.88 -6.94
C ALA A 64 8.20 -8.74 -8.10
N GLY A 65 9.08 -8.98 -9.07
CA GLY A 65 8.81 -9.83 -10.21
C GLY A 65 8.00 -9.18 -11.32
N ALA A 66 7.49 -10.01 -12.23
CA ALA A 66 6.69 -9.58 -13.37
C ALA A 66 5.63 -10.62 -13.73
N GLY A 67 4.56 -10.15 -14.36
CA GLY A 67 3.46 -11.02 -14.73
C GLY A 67 2.35 -10.32 -15.51
N THR A 68 1.14 -10.83 -15.35
CA THR A 68 -0.05 -10.21 -15.95
C THR A 68 -1.22 -10.25 -14.99
N ALA A 69 -2.11 -9.29 -15.14
CA ALA A 69 -3.40 -9.26 -14.47
C ALA A 69 -4.54 -9.26 -15.49
N VAL A 70 -5.67 -9.87 -15.12
CA VAL A 70 -6.92 -9.80 -15.89
C VAL A 70 -8.03 -9.40 -14.93
N ALA A 71 -8.71 -8.30 -15.23
CA ALA A 71 -9.87 -7.87 -14.47
C ALA A 71 -11.13 -8.57 -14.96
N ALA A 72 -12.03 -8.96 -14.05
CA ALA A 72 -13.31 -9.56 -14.40
C ALA A 72 -14.26 -8.55 -15.07
N PRO A 73 -15.30 -9.03 -15.82
CA PRO A 73 -16.33 -8.15 -16.37
C PRO A 73 -16.89 -7.16 -15.33
N PRO A 74 -17.29 -5.94 -15.76
CA PRO A 74 -17.55 -5.52 -17.13
C PRO A 74 -16.34 -4.98 -17.92
N VAL A 75 -15.15 -4.90 -17.33
CA VAL A 75 -13.90 -4.56 -18.03
C VAL A 75 -13.27 -5.82 -18.69
N ALA A 76 -14.10 -6.79 -19.01
CA ALA A 76 -13.70 -8.12 -19.44
C ALA A 76 -12.73 -8.14 -20.62
N GLY A 77 -11.67 -8.93 -20.47
CA GLY A 77 -10.75 -9.32 -21.53
C GLY A 77 -9.52 -8.45 -21.66
N GLU A 78 -9.39 -7.35 -20.93
CA GLU A 78 -8.15 -6.60 -20.90
C GLU A 78 -7.11 -7.33 -20.03
N ARG A 79 -5.95 -7.56 -20.64
CA ARG A 79 -4.78 -8.10 -19.96
C ARG A 79 -3.80 -6.97 -19.73
N PHE A 80 -3.43 -6.79 -18.49
CA PHE A 80 -2.49 -5.78 -18.04
C PHE A 80 -1.13 -6.43 -17.78
N ALA A 81 -0.07 -5.89 -18.40
CA ALA A 81 1.29 -6.28 -18.06
C ALA A 81 1.65 -5.68 -16.69
N LEU A 82 2.23 -6.49 -15.83
CA LEU A 82 2.72 -6.11 -14.51
C LEU A 82 4.23 -6.28 -14.47
N ALA A 83 4.93 -5.29 -13.92
CA ALA A 83 6.36 -5.32 -13.66
C ALA A 83 6.64 -4.73 -12.28
N HIS A 84 7.85 -4.92 -11.76
CA HIS A 84 8.28 -4.32 -10.50
C HIS A 84 7.91 -2.83 -10.43
N GLU A 85 7.34 -2.41 -9.31
CA GLU A 85 6.85 -1.05 -9.04
C GLU A 85 5.70 -0.57 -9.94
N SER A 86 5.10 -1.42 -10.76
CA SER A 86 3.88 -1.03 -11.46
C SER A 86 2.67 -1.05 -10.52
N VAL A 87 1.69 -0.19 -10.80
CA VAL A 87 0.40 -0.11 -10.11
C VAL A 87 -0.71 -0.37 -11.11
N LEU A 88 -1.58 -1.31 -10.81
CA LEU A 88 -2.86 -1.50 -11.52
C LEU A 88 -3.99 -0.94 -10.65
N TRP A 89 -4.63 0.10 -11.15
CA TRP A 89 -5.87 0.65 -10.61
C TRP A 89 -7.08 -0.07 -11.17
N LEU A 90 -8.03 -0.35 -10.29
CA LEU A 90 -9.27 -1.07 -10.59
C LEU A 90 -10.44 -0.33 -9.94
N ALA A 91 -11.47 -0.06 -10.72
CA ALA A 91 -12.72 0.50 -10.22
C ALA A 91 -13.91 -0.28 -10.78
N GLY A 92 -14.85 -0.70 -9.93
CA GLY A 92 -16.04 -1.45 -10.32
C GLY A 92 -15.75 -2.87 -10.83
N CYS A 93 -14.61 -3.47 -10.51
CA CYS A 93 -14.23 -4.83 -10.87
C CYS A 93 -14.52 -5.79 -9.72
N PRO A 94 -15.26 -6.88 -9.94
CA PRO A 94 -15.61 -7.82 -8.86
C PRO A 94 -14.50 -8.80 -8.52
N SER A 95 -13.58 -9.08 -9.43
CA SER A 95 -12.42 -9.95 -9.18
C SER A 95 -11.24 -9.66 -10.08
N LEU A 96 -10.09 -10.18 -9.69
CA LEU A 96 -8.81 -10.06 -10.37
C LEU A 96 -8.18 -11.44 -10.51
N THR A 97 -7.65 -11.76 -11.70
CA THR A 97 -6.76 -12.91 -11.89
C THR A 97 -5.33 -12.42 -12.02
N LEU A 98 -4.42 -12.98 -11.24
CA LEU A 98 -2.97 -12.70 -11.31
C LEU A 98 -2.24 -13.90 -11.88
N ARG A 99 -1.28 -13.67 -12.77
CA ARG A 99 -0.39 -14.70 -13.31
C ARG A 99 1.05 -14.25 -13.28
N ALA A 100 1.91 -15.04 -12.64
CA ALA A 100 3.35 -14.83 -12.67
C ALA A 100 3.93 -15.16 -14.07
N GLY A 101 4.96 -14.43 -14.44
CA GLY A 101 5.74 -14.69 -15.67
C GLY A 101 6.74 -15.83 -15.51
N SER A 102 7.93 -15.66 -16.08
CA SER A 102 9.05 -16.59 -15.91
C SER A 102 9.72 -16.51 -14.53
N GLU A 103 9.37 -15.49 -13.75
CA GLU A 103 9.81 -15.27 -12.37
C GLU A 103 8.60 -15.29 -11.44
N SER A 104 8.85 -15.40 -10.13
CA SER A 104 7.81 -15.25 -9.12
C SER A 104 7.23 -13.83 -9.17
N LEU A 105 5.97 -13.69 -8.75
CA LEU A 105 5.28 -12.41 -8.68
C LEU A 105 4.81 -12.17 -7.24
N ASP A 106 5.17 -11.02 -6.67
CA ASP A 106 4.76 -10.57 -5.33
C ASP A 106 3.95 -9.28 -5.46
N VAL A 107 2.67 -9.33 -5.11
CA VAL A 107 1.71 -8.24 -5.33
C VAL A 107 0.97 -7.93 -4.04
N LEU A 108 0.88 -6.66 -3.74
CA LEU A 108 0.00 -6.11 -2.71
C LEU A 108 -1.30 -5.66 -3.39
N VAL A 109 -2.44 -6.16 -2.91
CA VAL A 109 -3.77 -5.73 -3.37
C VAL A 109 -4.45 -5.02 -2.21
N ALA A 110 -4.73 -3.74 -2.41
CA ALA A 110 -5.48 -2.91 -1.47
C ALA A 110 -6.84 -2.57 -2.04
N GLU A 111 -7.88 -2.66 -1.21
CA GLU A 111 -9.26 -2.40 -1.60
C GLU A 111 -10.00 -1.60 -0.52
N SER A 112 -10.87 -0.69 -0.94
CA SER A 112 -11.71 0.07 -0.01
C SER A 112 -12.98 -0.70 0.30
N ALA A 113 -13.27 -0.85 1.59
CA ALA A 113 -14.55 -1.41 2.08
C ALA A 113 -15.70 -0.38 2.06
N ALA A 114 -15.47 0.84 1.65
CA ALA A 114 -16.45 1.94 1.76
C ALA A 114 -17.57 1.93 0.71
N GLY A 115 -17.59 0.97 -0.20
CA GLY A 115 -18.76 0.56 -0.97
C GLY A 115 -19.52 1.62 -1.79
N LYS A 116 -18.86 2.68 -2.28
CA LYS A 116 -19.51 3.60 -3.22
C LYS A 116 -19.48 3.04 -4.63
N ALA A 117 -20.63 2.99 -5.28
CA ALA A 117 -20.71 2.59 -6.69
C ALA A 117 -19.88 3.55 -7.56
N VAL A 118 -19.00 2.99 -8.37
CA VAL A 118 -18.24 3.74 -9.37
C VAL A 118 -19.13 3.91 -10.61
N PRO A 119 -19.23 5.13 -11.21
CA PRO A 119 -20.13 5.38 -12.33
C PRO A 119 -19.85 4.53 -13.58
N ALA A 120 -18.61 4.13 -13.79
CA ALA A 120 -18.19 3.22 -14.85
C ALA A 120 -16.98 2.40 -14.40
N PRO A 121 -16.91 1.11 -14.75
CA PRO A 121 -15.73 0.30 -14.50
C PRO A 121 -14.54 0.85 -15.26
N LEU A 122 -13.38 0.86 -14.60
CA LEU A 122 -12.17 1.41 -15.17
C LEU A 122 -10.95 0.67 -14.64
N CYS A 123 -10.00 0.43 -15.55
CA CYS A 123 -8.69 -0.11 -15.19
C CYS A 123 -7.59 0.75 -15.81
N LYS A 124 -6.53 1.01 -15.05
CA LYS A 124 -5.36 1.74 -15.54
C LYS A 124 -4.10 1.14 -14.92
N VAL A 125 -3.10 0.87 -15.76
CA VAL A 125 -1.75 0.52 -15.30
C VAL A 125 -0.89 1.78 -15.36
N LEU A 126 -0.11 1.98 -14.31
CA LEU A 126 0.99 2.92 -14.25
C LEU A 126 2.27 2.12 -14.06
N THR A 127 3.26 2.35 -14.89
CA THR A 127 4.60 1.77 -14.74
C THR A 127 5.43 2.57 -13.76
N ALA A 128 6.53 1.99 -13.25
CA ALA A 128 7.44 2.68 -12.33
C ALA A 128 7.89 4.07 -12.83
N GLY A 129 8.16 4.20 -14.13
CA GLY A 129 8.59 5.46 -14.72
C GLY A 129 7.48 6.52 -14.89
N GLU A 130 6.21 6.14 -14.71
CA GLU A 130 5.05 7.06 -14.74
C GLU A 130 4.62 7.50 -13.34
N LEU A 131 5.10 6.82 -12.30
CA LEU A 131 4.80 7.18 -10.92
C LEU A 131 5.65 8.38 -10.48
N PRO A 132 5.04 9.40 -9.84
CA PRO A 132 5.81 10.51 -9.30
C PRO A 132 6.80 10.03 -8.24
N HIS A 133 8.08 10.26 -8.48
CA HIS A 133 9.16 10.05 -7.52
C HIS A 133 9.50 11.37 -6.86
N LEU A 134 9.39 11.44 -5.56
CA LEU A 134 9.61 12.60 -4.74
C LEU A 134 10.69 12.33 -3.71
N VAL A 135 11.42 13.37 -3.33
CA VAL A 135 12.41 13.33 -2.26
C VAL A 135 12.01 14.26 -1.13
N SER A 136 12.33 13.89 0.09
CA SER A 136 12.07 14.73 1.26
C SER A 136 12.93 16.00 1.20
N THR A 137 12.34 17.13 1.59
CA THR A 137 13.09 18.39 1.75
C THR A 137 13.80 18.50 3.09
N ARG A 138 13.61 17.54 3.99
CA ARG A 138 14.15 17.51 5.35
C ARG A 138 15.36 16.58 5.49
N ASP A 139 15.32 15.44 4.82
CA ASP A 139 16.27 14.33 4.91
C ASP A 139 16.42 13.62 3.56
N THR A 140 16.86 12.37 3.52
CA THR A 140 17.13 11.64 2.27
C THR A 140 16.01 10.67 1.86
N ARG A 141 14.86 10.70 2.56
CA ARG A 141 13.73 9.80 2.25
C ARG A 141 13.21 9.99 0.84
N ASP A 142 12.89 8.87 0.23
CA ASP A 142 12.18 8.80 -1.04
C ASP A 142 10.70 8.48 -0.84
N ARG A 143 9.88 9.00 -1.74
CA ARG A 143 8.46 8.72 -1.82
C ARG A 143 8.08 8.42 -3.27
N LEU A 144 7.37 7.33 -3.48
CA LEU A 144 6.76 6.98 -4.75
C LEU A 144 5.23 7.09 -4.57
N ASP A 145 4.61 8.05 -5.26
CA ASP A 145 3.15 8.20 -5.23
C ASP A 145 2.52 7.08 -6.06
N LEU A 146 1.80 6.17 -5.40
CA LEU A 146 1.12 5.04 -6.05
C LEU A 146 -0.28 5.43 -6.57
N VAL A 147 -0.81 6.55 -6.08
CA VAL A 147 -2.07 7.14 -6.51
C VAL A 147 -1.81 8.56 -6.99
N THR A 148 -1.96 8.78 -8.28
CA THR A 148 -1.70 10.07 -8.93
C THR A 148 -3.00 10.81 -9.24
N ASP A 149 -2.92 12.10 -9.53
CA ASP A 149 -4.08 12.90 -9.97
C ASP A 149 -4.67 12.41 -11.30
N ASP A 150 -3.89 11.67 -12.07
CA ASP A 150 -4.32 11.03 -13.33
C ASP A 150 -5.07 9.71 -13.14
N VAL A 151 -5.16 9.24 -11.90
CA VAL A 151 -6.01 8.09 -11.58
C VAL A 151 -7.46 8.49 -11.86
N PRO A 152 -8.22 7.61 -12.51
CA PRO A 152 -9.55 7.94 -13.01
C PRO A 152 -10.46 8.59 -11.98
N VAL A 153 -11.26 9.52 -12.46
CA VAL A 153 -12.32 10.20 -11.71
C VAL A 153 -13.13 9.17 -10.93
N GLY A 154 -13.02 9.19 -9.60
CA GLY A 154 -13.61 8.19 -8.71
C GLY A 154 -12.63 7.57 -7.71
N ALA A 155 -11.34 7.60 -7.94
CA ALA A 155 -10.31 7.17 -6.99
C ALA A 155 -10.22 8.15 -5.80
N THR A 156 -11.22 8.12 -4.95
CA THR A 156 -11.35 9.02 -3.80
C THR A 156 -11.33 8.28 -2.47
N LEU A 157 -11.30 6.94 -2.51
CA LEU A 157 -11.46 6.11 -1.32
C LEU A 157 -10.14 5.63 -0.74
N ILE A 158 -9.10 5.52 -1.59
CA ILE A 158 -7.76 5.08 -1.18
C ILE A 158 -6.74 6.08 -1.71
N ARG A 159 -5.82 6.48 -0.87
CA ARG A 159 -4.55 7.07 -1.25
C ARG A 159 -3.44 6.15 -0.76
N ALA A 160 -2.38 6.00 -1.55
CA ALA A 160 -1.25 5.16 -1.21
C ALA A 160 0.06 5.74 -1.73
N ASP A 161 1.09 5.61 -0.91
CA ASP A 161 2.46 5.98 -1.25
C ASP A 161 3.40 4.89 -0.75
N ARG A 162 4.51 4.66 -1.46
CA ARG A 162 5.64 3.92 -0.93
C ARG A 162 6.66 4.90 -0.40
N ILE A 163 7.09 4.71 0.85
CA ILE A 163 8.12 5.53 1.48
C ILE A 163 9.35 4.65 1.75
N ILE A 164 10.53 5.20 1.45
CA ILE A 164 11.83 4.61 1.73
C ILE A 164 12.58 5.54 2.68
N TYR A 165 12.97 5.00 3.83
CA TYR A 165 13.83 5.63 4.83
C TYR A 165 15.24 5.09 4.68
N HIS A 166 16.19 5.93 4.32
CA HIS A 166 17.61 5.58 4.36
C HIS A 166 18.14 5.64 5.80
N PRO A 167 19.34 5.11 6.06
CA PRO A 167 19.92 5.13 7.40
C PRO A 167 19.97 6.53 8.03
N GLY A 168 19.34 6.67 9.19
CA GLY A 168 19.28 7.92 9.95
C GLY A 168 18.13 8.85 9.58
N ASP A 169 17.32 8.53 8.59
CA ASP A 169 16.14 9.33 8.25
C ASP A 169 15.09 9.31 9.35
N THR A 170 14.45 10.46 9.57
CA THR A 170 13.38 10.60 10.55
C THR A 170 12.31 11.58 10.09
N ALA A 171 11.05 11.20 10.20
CA ALA A 171 9.93 12.08 9.93
C ALA A 171 9.69 13.09 11.05
N ALA A 172 9.07 14.23 10.72
CA ALA A 172 8.52 15.13 11.71
C ALA A 172 7.23 14.55 12.32
N ALA A 173 7.05 14.75 13.63
CA ALA A 173 5.85 14.31 14.33
C ALA A 173 4.60 15.02 13.83
N HIS A 174 3.58 14.26 13.45
CA HIS A 174 2.36 14.77 12.85
C HIS A 174 1.16 13.85 13.12
N TYR A 175 -0.03 14.32 12.77
CA TYR A 175 -1.25 13.53 12.76
C TYR A 175 -2.18 13.91 11.59
N HIS A 176 -3.13 13.04 11.30
CA HIS A 176 -4.20 13.24 10.34
C HIS A 176 -5.55 13.23 11.07
N THR A 177 -6.44 14.20 10.76
CA THR A 177 -7.65 14.41 11.56
C THR A 177 -8.72 13.34 11.34
N ASP A 178 -8.92 12.88 10.10
CA ASP A 178 -10.13 12.18 9.69
C ASP A 178 -9.87 10.88 8.93
N CYS A 179 -8.67 10.31 9.03
CA CYS A 179 -8.34 9.07 8.33
C CYS A 179 -7.69 8.02 9.24
N HIS A 180 -7.86 6.78 8.87
CA HIS A 180 -7.03 5.68 9.33
C HIS A 180 -5.78 5.61 8.45
N HIS A 181 -4.61 5.56 9.08
CA HIS A 181 -3.33 5.47 8.40
C HIS A 181 -2.77 4.07 8.62
N VAL A 182 -2.71 3.29 7.55
CA VAL A 182 -2.26 1.90 7.56
C VAL A 182 -0.90 1.81 6.90
N PHE A 183 0.02 1.08 7.51
CA PHE A 183 1.36 0.82 7.02
C PHE A 183 1.59 -0.68 6.82
N CYS A 184 2.18 -1.05 5.69
CA CYS A 184 2.60 -2.41 5.37
C CYS A 184 4.09 -2.43 5.09
N VAL A 185 4.90 -2.96 6.00
CA VAL A 185 6.37 -2.92 5.92
C VAL A 185 6.87 -3.89 4.87
N LEU A 186 7.51 -3.38 3.82
CA LEU A 186 8.03 -4.16 2.71
C LEU A 186 9.41 -4.74 3.00
N ALA A 187 10.31 -3.90 3.55
CA ALA A 187 11.72 -4.25 3.77
C ALA A 187 12.30 -3.55 4.99
N GLY A 188 13.36 -4.13 5.54
CA GLY A 188 14.12 -3.57 6.65
C GLY A 188 13.40 -3.57 7.98
N SER A 189 13.87 -2.71 8.87
CA SER A 189 13.31 -2.52 10.21
C SER A 189 13.47 -1.06 10.64
N GLY A 190 12.42 -0.48 11.22
CA GLY A 190 12.41 0.90 11.71
C GLY A 190 11.57 1.06 12.97
N LEU A 191 11.53 2.26 13.50
CA LEU A 191 10.73 2.62 14.67
C LEU A 191 9.51 3.45 14.24
N LEU A 192 8.33 3.03 14.68
CA LEU A 192 7.12 3.84 14.69
C LEU A 192 6.96 4.45 16.09
N TYR A 193 6.96 5.76 16.18
CA TYR A 193 6.64 6.47 17.39
C TYR A 193 5.17 6.85 17.42
N SER A 194 4.53 6.70 18.59
CA SER A 194 3.19 7.19 18.86
C SER A 194 3.11 7.65 20.31
N GLY A 195 2.89 8.95 20.51
CA GLY A 195 3.06 9.57 21.81
C GLY A 195 4.50 9.39 22.32
N ASP A 196 4.66 8.90 23.54
CA ASP A 196 5.97 8.63 24.16
C ASP A 196 6.50 7.20 23.89
N ALA A 197 5.78 6.40 23.14
CA ALA A 197 6.14 5.00 22.87
C ALA A 197 6.80 4.84 21.50
N ALA A 198 7.88 4.04 21.46
CA ALA A 198 8.53 3.60 20.25
C ALA A 198 8.24 2.11 20.01
N HIS A 199 7.80 1.78 18.82
CA HIS A 199 7.45 0.43 18.42
C HIS A 199 8.33 -0.03 17.26
N ARG A 200 9.06 -1.15 17.44
CA ARG A 200 9.85 -1.76 16.37
C ARG A 200 8.92 -2.40 15.34
N LEU A 201 9.08 -2.02 14.08
CA LEU A 201 8.47 -2.68 12.93
C LEU A 201 9.55 -3.38 12.09
N ASN A 202 9.21 -4.54 11.56
CA ASN A 202 10.07 -5.34 10.70
C ASN A 202 9.36 -5.65 9.37
N ALA A 203 10.12 -6.04 8.37
CA ALA A 203 9.55 -6.51 7.12
C ALA A 203 8.47 -7.59 7.37
N GLY A 204 7.29 -7.35 6.83
CA GLY A 204 6.13 -8.21 7.05
C GLY A 204 5.13 -7.72 8.11
N ASP A 205 5.52 -6.80 8.97
CA ASP A 205 4.59 -6.19 9.93
C ASP A 205 3.61 -5.23 9.25
N SER A 206 2.47 -5.04 9.89
CA SER A 206 1.54 -3.96 9.57
C SER A 206 1.23 -3.14 10.82
N ALA A 207 0.95 -1.87 10.61
CA ALA A 207 0.56 -0.96 11.69
C ALA A 207 -0.65 -0.12 11.27
N LEU A 208 -1.48 0.18 12.25
CA LEU A 208 -2.63 1.08 12.11
C LEU A 208 -2.49 2.22 13.11
N VAL A 209 -2.55 3.44 12.59
CA VAL A 209 -2.64 4.68 13.35
C VAL A 209 -4.02 5.28 13.14
N GLY A 210 -4.70 5.62 14.22
CA GLY A 210 -6.04 6.18 14.20
C GLY A 210 -6.09 7.69 13.90
N PRO A 211 -7.28 8.23 13.60
CA PRO A 211 -7.48 9.67 13.45
C PRO A 211 -7.00 10.45 14.68
N GLY A 212 -6.28 11.54 14.46
CA GLY A 212 -5.74 12.41 15.51
C GLY A 212 -4.56 11.83 16.30
N GLU A 213 -4.13 10.62 16.03
CA GLU A 213 -3.00 9.99 16.73
C GLU A 213 -1.68 10.51 16.19
N VAL A 214 -0.90 11.19 17.05
CA VAL A 214 0.43 11.72 16.69
C VAL A 214 1.39 10.56 16.46
N HIS A 215 2.07 10.61 15.32
CA HIS A 215 3.03 9.56 14.94
C HIS A 215 4.15 10.11 14.05
N TRP A 216 5.26 9.36 14.00
CA TRP A 216 6.37 9.53 13.05
C TRP A 216 7.21 8.27 13.00
N PHE A 217 8.10 8.20 12.01
CA PHE A 217 9.00 7.08 11.83
C PHE A 217 10.46 7.51 11.88
N GLU A 218 11.32 6.57 12.26
CA GLU A 218 12.77 6.71 12.24
C GLU A 218 13.40 5.41 11.74
N ASN A 219 14.39 5.52 10.86
CA ASN A 219 15.28 4.42 10.52
C ASN A 219 16.57 4.52 11.37
N ASP A 220 16.63 3.77 12.46
CA ASP A 220 17.78 3.67 13.35
C ASP A 220 18.78 2.55 12.94
N ARG A 221 18.60 1.98 11.73
CA ARG A 221 19.39 0.88 11.18
C ARG A 221 20.30 1.34 10.05
N ALA A 222 21.29 0.48 9.72
CA ALA A 222 22.20 0.71 8.59
C ALA A 222 21.62 0.32 7.23
N GLU A 223 20.47 -0.35 7.21
CA GLU A 223 19.77 -0.82 6.02
C GLU A 223 18.55 0.05 5.76
N GLU A 224 18.07 0.07 4.53
CA GLU A 224 16.83 0.77 4.18
C GLU A 224 15.63 0.18 4.91
N PHE A 225 14.72 1.05 5.33
CA PHE A 225 13.42 0.69 5.89
C PHE A 225 12.34 1.24 4.97
N SER A 226 11.51 0.38 4.40
CA SER A 226 10.47 0.79 3.48
C SER A 226 9.13 0.15 3.76
N PHE A 227 8.07 0.91 3.50
CA PHE A 227 6.69 0.47 3.63
C PHE A 227 5.79 1.12 2.56
N VAL A 228 4.64 0.51 2.32
CA VAL A 228 3.52 1.19 1.66
C VAL A 228 2.59 1.69 2.75
N GLU A 229 2.22 2.95 2.64
CA GLU A 229 1.23 3.59 3.49
C GLU A 229 -0.06 3.85 2.73
N PHE A 230 -1.18 3.77 3.46
CA PHE A 230 -2.53 4.00 2.94
C PHE A 230 -3.27 4.95 3.86
N TRP A 231 -4.00 5.88 3.25
CA TRP A 231 -4.99 6.71 3.93
C TRP A 231 -6.39 6.30 3.49
N ALA A 232 -7.25 5.98 4.45
CA ALA A 232 -8.61 5.55 4.19
C ALA A 232 -9.59 6.16 5.22
N PRO A 233 -10.42 7.13 4.83
CA PRO A 233 -10.38 7.88 3.57
C PRO A 233 -9.12 8.75 3.48
N PRO A 234 -8.77 9.30 2.28
CA PRO A 234 -7.65 10.21 2.13
C PRO A 234 -7.76 11.39 3.10
N PRO A 235 -6.64 11.83 3.71
CA PRO A 235 -6.63 12.90 4.67
C PRO A 235 -6.90 14.24 4.00
N ALA A 236 -7.64 15.11 4.70
CA ALA A 236 -7.80 16.49 4.26
C ALA A 236 -6.51 17.29 4.46
N SER A 237 -5.72 16.97 5.51
CA SER A 237 -4.47 17.68 5.83
C SER A 237 -3.59 16.87 6.77
N THR A 238 -2.28 17.20 6.74
CA THR A 238 -1.31 16.79 7.76
C THR A 238 -1.11 17.93 8.74
N VAL A 239 -1.24 17.66 10.03
CA VAL A 239 -1.02 18.63 11.10
C VAL A 239 0.30 18.31 11.80
N TRP A 240 1.25 19.23 11.70
CA TRP A 240 2.57 19.12 12.32
C TRP A 240 2.50 19.56 13.78
N THR A 241 3.08 18.78 14.69
CA THR A 241 2.99 19.05 16.14
C THR A 241 3.98 20.10 16.62
N VAL A 242 5.08 20.31 15.89
CA VAL A 242 6.11 21.31 16.22
C VAL A 242 6.15 22.38 15.15
N THR A 243 6.01 23.64 15.56
CA THR A 243 6.07 24.78 14.65
C THR A 243 7.43 24.86 13.96
N GLY A 244 7.42 24.90 12.63
CA GLY A 244 8.63 24.96 11.81
C GLY A 244 9.26 23.58 11.51
N ASP A 245 8.86 22.54 12.20
CA ASP A 245 9.29 21.17 11.91
C ASP A 245 8.29 20.49 10.96
N ARG A 246 8.62 20.49 9.67
CA ARG A 246 7.76 19.97 8.60
C ARG A 246 8.56 19.04 7.69
N CYS A 247 7.85 18.09 7.13
CA CYS A 247 8.31 17.28 6.01
C CYS A 247 7.52 17.67 4.77
N THR A 248 8.18 18.15 3.76
CA THR A 248 7.60 18.39 2.44
C THR A 248 8.35 17.58 1.38
N TRP A 249 7.78 17.46 0.20
CA TRP A 249 8.28 16.63 -0.86
C TRP A 249 8.56 17.48 -2.09
N ALA A 250 9.66 17.21 -2.76
CA ALA A 250 10.04 17.82 -4.03
C ALA A 250 10.26 16.71 -5.08
N PRO A 251 10.02 16.98 -6.38
CA PRO A 251 10.36 16.02 -7.43
C PRO A 251 11.82 15.57 -7.32
N ALA A 252 12.07 14.29 -7.47
CA ALA A 252 13.41 13.77 -7.62
C ALA A 252 14.03 14.32 -8.93
N SER A 253 15.32 14.68 -8.89
CA SER A 253 16.05 15.26 -10.02
C SER A 253 16.48 14.19 -11.03
#